data_35b3563553928de81f970bff78359900
#
_entry.id   35b3563553928de81f970bff78359900
#
_cell.length_a   1.000
_cell.length_b   1.000
_cell.length_c   1.000
_cell.angle_alpha   90.00
_cell.angle_beta   90.00
_cell.angle_gamma   90.00
#
_symmetry.space_group_name_H-M   'P 1'
#
loop_
_entity.id
_entity.type
_entity.pdbx_description
1 polymer ?
#
loop_
_entity_poly.entity_id
_entity_poly.type
_entity_poly.pdbx_seq_one_letter_code
_entity_poly.pdbx_strand_id
1 'polypeptide(L)'
;FKELYYWDSFWMIRGLLLSNMTETARGMIENLLYLVENLGYVPNGNRIYYLGRSQPPLLAAMVASYFSVTGDIGWLEQHVGTVEKELQFWLDKKKVTVEVNEKNYVLLRYLSDKNCKGPRPESFFEDYMNARTLPNEEKREEFYAEMRSAAESGWDFSTRWFVNAKDEVMGNLTDVHASRIIPVDLNAIFAGALELVGDFRNRLKDRRKAQKWWSLAKYWRSAIQHVLWDPSDGVWYDYDYMAKTARRHFYPSCATPLWTKAVEDYELPKYAARLVRYLLSSGALDFPGGIPSSILHSGEQWDYPNAWPPMQSILIGGLDGSGDDEAKQLAK
;
A
#
# COMPACT_ATOMS: atom_id res chain seq x y z
N PHE A 1 13.31 17.93 -7.54
CA PHE A 1 12.52 17.33 -8.60
C PHE A 1 11.41 18.28 -9.07
N LYS A 2 11.03 18.23 -10.34
CA LYS A 2 9.92 19.03 -10.90
C LYS A 2 8.57 18.36 -10.71
N GLU A 3 8.55 17.06 -10.44
CA GLU A 3 7.36 16.26 -10.18
C GLU A 3 7.46 15.63 -8.80
N LEU A 4 6.36 15.69 -8.07
CA LEU A 4 6.17 15.04 -6.78
C LEU A 4 5.36 13.78 -7.01
N TYR A 5 5.81 12.68 -6.40
CA TYR A 5 5.04 11.44 -6.30
C TYR A 5 4.74 11.17 -4.83
N TYR A 6 3.50 10.73 -4.55
CA TYR A 6 3.00 10.68 -3.19
C TYR A 6 3.76 9.69 -2.32
N TRP A 7 3.73 8.40 -2.63
CA TRP A 7 4.31 7.39 -1.72
C TRP A 7 5.85 7.47 -1.67
N ASP A 8 6.51 7.83 -2.78
CA ASP A 8 7.95 8.05 -2.85
C ASP A 8 8.42 9.09 -1.84
N SER A 9 7.62 10.13 -1.62
CA SER A 9 7.89 11.21 -0.67
C SER A 9 8.14 10.71 0.74
N PHE A 10 7.58 9.56 1.15
CA PHE A 10 7.80 8.98 2.47
C PHE A 10 9.28 8.65 2.70
N TRP A 11 9.92 7.95 1.77
CA TRP A 11 11.34 7.60 1.90
C TRP A 11 12.25 8.81 1.75
N MET A 12 11.90 9.77 0.88
CA MET A 12 12.61 11.04 0.75
C MET A 12 12.56 11.82 2.07
N ILE A 13 11.40 11.96 2.69
CA ILE A 13 11.23 12.65 3.98
C ILE A 13 12.05 11.97 5.07
N ARG A 14 12.05 10.64 5.14
CA ARG A 14 12.90 9.92 6.11
C ARG A 14 14.38 10.18 5.89
N GLY A 15 14.85 10.16 4.64
CA GLY A 15 16.24 10.51 4.31
C GLY A 15 16.60 11.94 4.70
N LEU A 16 15.72 12.90 4.44
CA LEU A 16 15.91 14.31 4.83
C LEU A 16 15.98 14.47 6.35
N LEU A 17 15.10 13.81 7.10
CA LEU A 17 15.10 13.86 8.57
C LEU A 17 16.39 13.25 9.14
N LEU A 18 16.87 12.13 8.59
CA LEU A 18 18.16 11.53 8.97
C LEU A 18 19.34 12.45 8.65
N SER A 19 19.22 13.29 7.62
CA SER A 19 20.22 14.30 7.23
C SER A 19 20.03 15.64 7.95
N ASN A 20 19.20 15.71 8.99
CA ASN A 20 18.87 16.91 9.75
C ASN A 20 18.29 18.06 8.91
N MET A 21 17.65 17.73 7.76
CA MET A 21 16.99 18.69 6.88
C MET A 21 15.49 18.83 7.23
N THR A 22 15.22 19.15 8.48
CA THR A 22 13.88 19.11 9.09
C THR A 22 12.90 20.08 8.43
N GLU A 23 13.36 21.30 8.10
CA GLU A 23 12.51 22.31 7.43
C GLU A 23 12.12 21.88 6.01
N THR A 24 13.03 21.24 5.28
CA THR A 24 12.73 20.70 3.94
C THR A 24 11.71 19.57 4.03
N ALA A 25 11.88 18.67 4.99
CA ALA A 25 10.93 17.59 5.24
C ALA A 25 9.54 18.14 5.61
N ARG A 26 9.48 19.14 6.48
CA ARG A 26 8.25 19.86 6.84
C ARG A 26 7.56 20.43 5.62
N GLY A 27 8.27 21.20 4.78
CA GLY A 27 7.70 21.81 3.57
C GLY A 27 7.14 20.77 2.58
N MET A 28 7.80 19.60 2.46
CA MET A 28 7.28 18.51 1.64
C MET A 28 5.95 17.97 2.19
N ILE A 29 5.85 17.75 3.51
CA ILE A 29 4.61 17.28 4.14
C ILE A 29 3.50 18.32 4.00
N GLU A 30 3.80 19.60 4.22
CA GLU A 30 2.83 20.70 4.09
C GLU A 30 2.30 20.81 2.65
N ASN A 31 3.10 20.55 1.63
CA ASN A 31 2.64 20.47 0.25
C ASN A 31 1.61 19.34 0.04
N LEU A 32 1.83 18.17 0.65
CA LEU A 32 0.87 17.06 0.58
C LEU A 32 -0.42 17.37 1.35
N LEU A 33 -0.30 17.97 2.53
CA LEU A 33 -1.45 18.43 3.32
C LEU A 33 -2.28 19.47 2.55
N TYR A 34 -1.62 20.42 1.86
CA TYR A 34 -2.30 21.38 0.99
C TYR A 34 -3.12 20.69 -0.11
N LEU A 35 -2.59 19.63 -0.71
CA LEU A 35 -3.34 18.85 -1.70
C LEU A 35 -4.59 18.19 -1.09
N VAL A 36 -4.47 17.62 0.13
CA VAL A 36 -5.63 17.06 0.84
C VAL A 36 -6.67 18.13 1.15
N GLU A 37 -6.26 19.33 1.55
CA GLU A 37 -7.20 20.42 1.86
C GLU A 37 -8.02 20.86 0.65
N ASN A 38 -7.37 20.92 -0.52
CA ASN A 38 -7.99 21.42 -1.74
C ASN A 38 -8.71 20.35 -2.57
N LEU A 39 -8.22 19.10 -2.54
CA LEU A 39 -8.73 17.99 -3.37
C LEU A 39 -9.46 16.92 -2.55
N GLY A 40 -9.28 16.91 -1.24
CA GLY A 40 -9.81 15.88 -0.34
C GLY A 40 -8.91 14.64 -0.20
N TYR A 41 -7.83 14.52 -0.98
CA TYR A 41 -6.88 13.41 -0.98
C TYR A 41 -5.53 13.85 -1.56
N VAL A 42 -4.50 13.02 -1.43
CA VAL A 42 -3.23 13.21 -2.14
C VAL A 42 -3.31 12.46 -3.48
N PRO A 43 -3.22 13.15 -4.62
CA PRO A 43 -3.14 12.49 -5.92
C PRO A 43 -1.82 11.75 -6.09
N ASN A 44 -1.76 10.81 -7.04
CA ASN A 44 -0.57 10.03 -7.37
C ASN A 44 0.69 10.90 -7.56
N GLY A 45 0.52 12.06 -8.19
CA GLY A 45 1.54 13.07 -8.38
C GLY A 45 0.93 14.47 -8.58
N ASN A 46 1.79 15.48 -8.71
CA ASN A 46 1.36 16.90 -8.76
C ASN A 46 1.01 17.42 -10.18
N ARG A 47 0.79 16.54 -11.15
CA ARG A 47 0.30 16.91 -12.48
C ARG A 47 -1.20 16.70 -12.57
N ILE A 48 -1.88 17.53 -13.35
CA ILE A 48 -3.34 17.48 -13.52
C ILE A 48 -3.85 16.10 -13.98
N TYR A 49 -3.07 15.40 -14.78
CA TYR A 49 -3.43 14.08 -15.30
C TYR A 49 -3.35 12.96 -14.25
N TYR A 50 -2.79 13.21 -13.07
CA TYR A 50 -2.83 12.29 -11.93
C TYR A 50 -4.08 12.41 -11.07
N LEU A 51 -4.94 13.41 -11.34
CA LEU A 51 -6.24 13.51 -10.67
C LEU A 51 -7.09 12.28 -11.03
N GLY A 52 -7.78 11.74 -10.06
CA GLY A 52 -8.60 10.52 -10.22
C GLY A 52 -7.95 9.24 -9.67
N ARG A 53 -6.67 9.27 -9.28
CA ARG A 53 -6.01 8.21 -8.52
C ARG A 53 -5.04 8.77 -7.48
N SER A 54 -4.88 8.04 -6.38
CA SER A 54 -3.91 8.31 -5.32
C SER A 54 -2.68 7.40 -5.44
N GLN A 55 -1.98 7.20 -4.35
CA GLN A 55 -0.99 6.14 -4.09
C GLN A 55 -1.14 5.65 -2.64
N PRO A 56 -0.42 4.61 -2.18
CA PRO A 56 -0.55 4.10 -0.81
C PRO A 56 -0.51 5.19 0.26
N PRO A 57 -1.46 5.22 1.23
CA PRO A 57 -1.69 6.35 2.13
C PRO A 57 -0.63 6.45 3.23
N LEU A 58 0.51 7.01 2.91
CA LEU A 58 1.66 7.16 3.80
C LEU A 58 1.75 8.52 4.49
N LEU A 59 0.81 9.45 4.29
CA LEU A 59 0.85 10.79 4.88
C LEU A 59 0.88 10.76 6.42
N ALA A 60 0.08 9.91 7.05
CA ALA A 60 0.12 9.74 8.51
C ALA A 60 1.51 9.29 9.00
N ALA A 61 2.18 8.39 8.27
CA ALA A 61 3.52 7.93 8.58
C ALA A 61 4.59 9.01 8.36
N MET A 62 4.41 9.88 7.36
CA MET A 62 5.27 11.06 7.13
C MET A 62 5.15 12.05 8.28
N VAL A 63 3.93 12.37 8.70
CA VAL A 63 3.63 13.23 9.86
C VAL A 63 4.23 12.62 11.14
N ALA A 64 4.08 11.31 11.35
CA ALA A 64 4.67 10.63 12.51
C ALA A 64 6.20 10.71 12.50
N SER A 65 6.84 10.54 11.33
CA SER A 65 8.29 10.63 11.19
C SER A 65 8.81 12.04 11.54
N TYR A 66 8.15 13.07 11.02
CA TYR A 66 8.49 14.46 11.35
C TYR A 66 8.26 14.76 12.84
N PHE A 67 7.10 14.41 13.36
CA PHE A 67 6.76 14.64 14.77
C PHE A 67 7.70 13.91 15.73
N SER A 68 8.17 12.72 15.39
CA SER A 68 9.11 11.96 16.22
C SER A 68 10.48 12.67 16.40
N VAL A 69 10.89 13.45 15.40
CA VAL A 69 12.15 14.19 15.43
C VAL A 69 11.99 15.56 16.10
N THR A 70 10.85 16.23 15.89
CA THR A 70 10.68 17.63 16.29
C THR A 70 9.91 17.81 17.61
N GLY A 71 8.98 16.89 17.90
CA GLY A 71 8.04 17.05 19.02
C GLY A 71 7.09 18.24 18.88
N ASP A 72 6.94 18.81 17.66
CA ASP A 72 6.14 20.02 17.42
C ASP A 72 4.64 19.74 17.54
N ILE A 73 4.15 19.85 18.77
CA ILE A 73 2.75 19.59 19.12
C ILE A 73 1.80 20.62 18.50
N GLY A 74 2.25 21.89 18.36
CA GLY A 74 1.45 22.95 17.76
C GLY A 74 1.23 22.71 16.26
N TRP A 75 2.27 22.28 15.56
CA TRP A 75 2.17 21.89 14.16
C TRP A 75 1.27 20.64 13.98
N LEU A 76 1.42 19.65 14.85
CA LEU A 76 0.56 18.46 14.80
C LEU A 76 -0.91 18.82 15.01
N GLU A 77 -1.24 19.71 15.95
CA GLU A 77 -2.60 20.17 16.22
C GLU A 77 -3.23 20.83 14.99
N GLN A 78 -2.46 21.65 14.27
CA GLN A 78 -2.92 22.32 13.05
C GLN A 78 -3.26 21.34 11.93
N HIS A 79 -2.53 20.23 11.80
CA HIS A 79 -2.57 19.38 10.61
C HIS A 79 -3.27 18.03 10.78
N VAL A 80 -3.49 17.56 12.01
CA VAL A 80 -4.10 16.23 12.25
C VAL A 80 -5.48 16.11 11.60
N GLY A 81 -6.27 17.18 11.55
CA GLY A 81 -7.58 17.18 10.89
C GLY A 81 -7.49 16.93 9.38
N THR A 82 -6.44 17.41 8.74
CA THR A 82 -6.18 17.20 7.31
C THR A 82 -5.76 15.76 7.03
N VAL A 83 -4.93 15.17 7.91
CA VAL A 83 -4.61 13.73 7.83
C VAL A 83 -5.87 12.86 7.98
N GLU A 84 -6.77 13.22 8.89
CA GLU A 84 -8.08 12.53 9.03
C GLU A 84 -8.93 12.61 7.74
N LYS A 85 -8.91 13.74 7.01
CA LYS A 85 -9.62 13.87 5.73
C LYS A 85 -9.11 12.90 4.68
N GLU A 86 -7.80 12.72 4.58
CA GLU A 86 -7.22 11.75 3.66
C GLU A 86 -7.71 10.32 3.97
N LEU A 87 -7.64 9.90 5.24
CA LEU A 87 -8.12 8.57 5.62
C LEU A 87 -9.63 8.41 5.35
N GLN A 88 -10.40 9.48 5.53
CA GLN A 88 -11.83 9.46 5.19
C GLN A 88 -12.06 9.29 3.69
N PHE A 89 -11.25 9.90 2.82
CA PHE A 89 -11.30 9.67 1.37
C PHE A 89 -11.14 8.18 1.03
N TRP A 90 -10.16 7.50 1.62
CA TRP A 90 -9.96 6.06 1.41
C TRP A 90 -11.17 5.24 1.88
N LEU A 91 -11.73 5.58 3.03
CA LEU A 91 -12.96 4.96 3.54
C LEU A 91 -14.17 5.19 2.63
N ASP A 92 -14.28 6.35 2.01
CA ASP A 92 -15.46 6.70 1.20
C ASP A 92 -15.36 6.14 -0.22
N LYS A 93 -14.16 6.08 -0.79
CA LYS A 93 -13.96 5.82 -2.22
C LYS A 93 -13.40 4.44 -2.56
N LYS A 94 -12.69 3.79 -1.64
CA LYS A 94 -11.87 2.60 -1.94
C LYS A 94 -12.31 1.33 -1.20
N LYS A 95 -13.34 1.42 -0.35
CA LYS A 95 -13.86 0.27 0.39
C LYS A 95 -14.50 -0.76 -0.53
N VAL A 96 -14.35 -2.01 -0.12
CA VAL A 96 -15.09 -3.15 -0.64
C VAL A 96 -15.45 -4.10 0.50
N THR A 97 -16.60 -4.73 0.41
CA THR A 97 -17.00 -5.79 1.35
C THR A 97 -16.58 -7.14 0.80
N VAL A 98 -15.87 -7.90 1.62
CA VAL A 98 -15.36 -9.24 1.30
C VAL A 98 -16.03 -10.24 2.24
N GLU A 99 -16.62 -11.27 1.70
CA GLU A 99 -17.22 -12.36 2.45
C GLU A 99 -16.23 -13.52 2.60
N VAL A 100 -15.91 -13.87 3.84
CA VAL A 100 -15.08 -15.04 4.18
C VAL A 100 -15.75 -15.81 5.31
N ASN A 101 -15.98 -17.11 5.14
CA ASN A 101 -16.63 -17.98 6.13
C ASN A 101 -17.96 -17.38 6.66
N GLU A 102 -18.84 -16.98 5.75
CA GLU A 102 -20.17 -16.40 6.05
C GLU A 102 -20.14 -15.09 6.86
N LYS A 103 -18.96 -14.45 6.95
CA LYS A 103 -18.78 -13.15 7.61
C LYS A 103 -18.30 -12.10 6.62
N ASN A 104 -18.83 -10.89 6.79
CA ASN A 104 -18.46 -9.75 5.96
C ASN A 104 -17.37 -8.92 6.63
N TYR A 105 -16.31 -8.64 5.89
CA TYR A 105 -15.21 -7.78 6.27
C TYR A 105 -15.10 -6.61 5.29
N VAL A 106 -14.82 -5.42 5.79
CA VAL A 106 -14.56 -4.25 4.95
C VAL A 106 -13.06 -4.04 4.85
N LEU A 107 -12.53 -4.01 3.64
CA LEU A 107 -11.14 -3.74 3.32
C LEU A 107 -11.05 -2.73 2.17
N LEU A 108 -9.85 -2.29 1.85
CA LEU A 108 -9.58 -1.38 0.73
C LEU A 108 -9.04 -2.14 -0.48
N ARG A 109 -9.29 -1.56 -1.65
CA ARG A 109 -8.69 -1.94 -2.93
C ARG A 109 -8.24 -0.70 -3.69
N TYR A 110 -7.37 -0.86 -4.65
CA TYR A 110 -7.10 0.18 -5.62
C TYR A 110 -8.25 0.27 -6.62
N LEU A 111 -8.73 1.47 -6.84
CA LEU A 111 -9.88 1.72 -7.71
C LEU A 111 -9.80 3.14 -8.27
N SER A 112 -9.59 3.25 -9.57
CA SER A 112 -9.59 4.56 -10.23
C SER A 112 -10.97 5.23 -10.17
N ASP A 113 -10.99 6.56 -10.27
CA ASP A 113 -12.25 7.28 -10.41
C ASP A 113 -12.94 6.90 -11.73
N LYS A 114 -14.20 6.44 -11.62
CA LYS A 114 -15.01 6.03 -12.77
C LYS A 114 -15.32 7.17 -13.77
N ASN A 115 -15.11 8.42 -13.35
CA ASN A 115 -15.28 9.58 -14.23
C ASN A 115 -14.05 9.82 -15.13
N CYS A 116 -12.90 9.23 -14.79
CA CYS A 116 -11.73 9.26 -15.66
C CYS A 116 -11.92 8.26 -16.81
N LYS A 117 -11.78 8.74 -18.03
CA LYS A 117 -11.98 7.95 -19.26
C LYS A 117 -10.72 7.96 -20.11
N GLY A 118 -10.62 6.95 -21.00
CA GLY A 118 -9.53 6.81 -21.95
C GLY A 118 -8.20 6.38 -21.31
N PRO A 119 -7.13 6.32 -22.14
CA PRO A 119 -5.79 5.97 -21.71
C PRO A 119 -5.20 6.99 -20.74
N ARG A 120 -4.23 6.57 -19.94
CA ARG A 120 -3.47 7.47 -19.05
C ARG A 120 -2.65 8.45 -19.89
N PRO A 121 -2.74 9.77 -19.69
CA PRO A 121 -2.00 10.74 -20.50
C PRO A 121 -0.48 10.55 -20.50
N GLU A 122 0.08 10.16 -19.35
CA GLU A 122 1.53 9.92 -19.20
C GLU A 122 2.04 8.65 -19.92
N SER A 123 1.15 7.73 -20.26
CA SER A 123 1.42 6.47 -20.96
C SER A 123 0.40 6.24 -22.08
N PHE A 124 0.01 7.32 -22.75
CA PHE A 124 -1.08 7.30 -23.72
C PHE A 124 -0.85 6.27 -24.83
N PHE A 125 0.35 6.24 -25.40
CA PHE A 125 0.66 5.38 -26.54
C PHE A 125 0.61 3.91 -26.15
N GLU A 126 1.21 3.55 -25.02
CA GLU A 126 1.25 2.18 -24.51
C GLU A 126 -0.16 1.66 -24.17
N ASP A 127 -0.92 2.44 -23.42
CA ASP A 127 -2.29 2.08 -23.07
C ASP A 127 -3.17 1.94 -24.31
N TYR A 128 -3.08 2.88 -25.25
CA TYR A 128 -3.86 2.84 -26.49
C TYR A 128 -3.51 1.61 -27.36
N MET A 129 -2.21 1.30 -27.51
CA MET A 129 -1.76 0.18 -28.31
C MET A 129 -2.21 -1.17 -27.73
N ASN A 130 -2.14 -1.33 -26.41
CA ASN A 130 -2.66 -2.55 -25.73
C ASN A 130 -4.19 -2.65 -25.89
N ALA A 131 -4.91 -1.55 -25.69
CA ALA A 131 -6.37 -1.52 -25.80
C ALA A 131 -6.90 -1.89 -27.20
N ARG A 132 -6.13 -1.63 -28.26
CA ARG A 132 -6.53 -1.99 -29.64
C ARG A 132 -6.75 -3.47 -29.86
N THR A 133 -6.17 -4.32 -29.03
CA THR A 133 -6.38 -5.78 -29.09
C THR A 133 -7.73 -6.21 -28.54
N LEU A 134 -8.42 -5.32 -27.81
CA LEU A 134 -9.69 -5.62 -27.14
C LEU A 134 -10.88 -5.41 -28.09
N PRO A 135 -11.96 -6.21 -27.92
CA PRO A 135 -13.00 -6.39 -28.92
C PRO A 135 -13.89 -5.15 -29.14
N ASN A 136 -14.11 -4.34 -28.10
CA ASN A 136 -15.02 -3.20 -28.17
C ASN A 136 -14.62 -2.06 -27.22
N GLU A 137 -15.32 -0.93 -27.31
CA GLU A 137 -15.04 0.27 -26.52
C GLU A 137 -15.25 0.05 -25.01
N GLU A 138 -16.26 -0.72 -24.62
CA GLU A 138 -16.53 -1.03 -23.21
C GLU A 138 -15.33 -1.76 -22.58
N LYS A 139 -14.77 -2.77 -23.26
CA LYS A 139 -13.58 -3.49 -22.81
C LYS A 139 -12.33 -2.64 -22.80
N ARG A 140 -12.19 -1.67 -23.70
CA ARG A 140 -11.10 -0.71 -23.69
C ARG A 140 -11.20 0.23 -22.48
N GLU A 141 -12.39 0.74 -22.18
CA GLU A 141 -12.60 1.59 -20.99
C GLU A 141 -12.40 0.83 -19.68
N GLU A 142 -12.84 -0.44 -19.60
CA GLU A 142 -12.51 -1.32 -18.46
C GLU A 142 -10.98 -1.46 -18.30
N PHE A 143 -10.29 -1.77 -19.37
CA PHE A 143 -8.84 -1.87 -19.37
C PHE A 143 -8.16 -0.57 -18.89
N TYR A 144 -8.55 0.59 -19.43
CA TYR A 144 -8.00 1.87 -18.98
C TYR A 144 -8.25 2.15 -17.50
N ALA A 145 -9.42 1.76 -16.99
CA ALA A 145 -9.75 1.88 -15.57
C ALA A 145 -8.87 0.97 -14.70
N GLU A 146 -8.61 -0.26 -15.15
CA GLU A 146 -7.73 -1.21 -14.46
C GLU A 146 -6.26 -0.76 -14.49
N MET A 147 -5.78 -0.23 -15.62
CA MET A 147 -4.43 0.36 -15.71
C MET A 147 -4.24 1.52 -14.74
N ARG A 148 -5.23 2.41 -14.60
CA ARG A 148 -5.21 3.48 -13.60
C ARG A 148 -5.26 2.95 -12.17
N SER A 149 -6.06 1.91 -11.93
CA SER A 149 -6.16 1.28 -10.60
C SER A 149 -4.86 0.58 -10.20
N ALA A 150 -4.21 -0.10 -11.14
CA ALA A 150 -2.89 -0.68 -10.91
C ALA A 150 -1.83 0.39 -10.65
N ALA A 151 -1.82 1.49 -11.43
CA ALA A 151 -0.90 2.60 -11.22
C ALA A 151 -1.10 3.30 -9.85
N GLU A 152 -2.32 3.28 -9.28
CA GLU A 152 -2.59 3.78 -7.92
C GLU A 152 -1.82 3.00 -6.84
N SER A 153 -1.44 1.76 -7.11
CA SER A 153 -0.65 0.94 -6.18
C SER A 153 0.80 1.36 -6.05
N GLY A 154 1.34 2.06 -7.06
CA GLY A 154 2.76 2.28 -7.24
C GLY A 154 3.51 1.07 -7.83
N TRP A 155 2.80 -0.04 -8.15
CA TRP A 155 3.36 -1.26 -8.77
C TRP A 155 2.89 -1.39 -10.22
N ASP A 156 3.30 -0.46 -11.03
CA ASP A 156 2.92 -0.37 -12.44
C ASP A 156 4.09 -0.84 -13.34
N PHE A 157 4.15 -2.10 -13.82
CA PHE A 157 3.15 -3.14 -13.55
C PHE A 157 3.78 -4.43 -13.02
N SER A 158 2.94 -5.40 -12.68
CA SER A 158 3.34 -6.67 -12.08
C SER A 158 2.27 -7.73 -12.36
N THR A 159 2.69 -9.00 -12.42
CA THR A 159 1.82 -10.18 -12.36
C THR A 159 0.89 -10.19 -11.14
N ARG A 160 1.23 -9.41 -10.12
CA ARG A 160 0.39 -9.18 -8.94
C ARG A 160 -1.05 -8.80 -9.30
N TRP A 161 -1.21 -8.05 -10.39
CA TRP A 161 -2.50 -7.54 -10.85
C TRP A 161 -3.10 -8.35 -11.99
N PHE A 162 -2.40 -9.37 -12.51
CA PHE A 162 -2.89 -10.15 -13.62
C PHE A 162 -3.88 -11.22 -13.14
N VAL A 163 -5.01 -11.30 -13.83
CA VAL A 163 -6.02 -12.33 -13.68
C VAL A 163 -6.49 -12.70 -15.08
N ASN A 164 -5.89 -13.75 -15.66
CA ASN A 164 -6.26 -14.21 -16.98
C ASN A 164 -7.61 -15.01 -16.97
N ALA A 165 -8.02 -15.47 -18.12
CA ALA A 165 -9.28 -16.22 -18.27
C ALA A 165 -9.35 -17.54 -17.45
N LYS A 166 -8.22 -18.00 -16.91
CA LYS A 166 -8.12 -19.18 -16.03
C LYS A 166 -7.92 -18.82 -14.56
N ASP A 167 -8.07 -17.53 -14.20
CA ASP A 167 -7.76 -16.98 -12.88
C ASP A 167 -6.28 -17.10 -12.46
N GLU A 168 -5.34 -17.24 -13.42
CA GLU A 168 -3.90 -17.33 -13.18
C GLU A 168 -3.24 -15.94 -13.20
N VAL A 169 -2.06 -15.84 -12.59
CA VAL A 169 -1.25 -14.61 -12.52
C VAL A 169 -0.36 -14.37 -13.74
N MET A 170 -0.38 -15.28 -14.71
CA MET A 170 0.38 -15.14 -15.96
C MET A 170 -0.50 -14.55 -17.06
N GLY A 171 0.10 -13.69 -17.89
CA GLY A 171 -0.62 -13.03 -18.96
C GLY A 171 0.12 -11.81 -19.48
N ASN A 172 -0.61 -10.78 -19.84
CA ASN A 172 -0.07 -9.51 -20.31
C ASN A 172 -0.90 -8.34 -19.75
N LEU A 173 -0.60 -7.11 -20.13
CA LEU A 173 -1.27 -5.93 -19.59
C LEU A 173 -2.79 -5.91 -19.77
N THR A 174 -3.34 -6.64 -20.76
CA THR A 174 -4.80 -6.74 -20.93
C THR A 174 -5.48 -7.64 -19.89
N ASP A 175 -4.69 -8.39 -19.12
CA ASP A 175 -5.14 -9.22 -17.99
C ASP A 175 -5.06 -8.49 -16.64
N VAL A 176 -4.73 -7.18 -16.63
CA VAL A 176 -4.70 -6.37 -15.40
C VAL A 176 -6.12 -6.18 -14.84
N HIS A 177 -6.32 -6.63 -13.60
CA HIS A 177 -7.56 -6.51 -12.82
C HIS A 177 -7.28 -6.08 -11.38
N ALA A 178 -6.53 -4.99 -11.21
CA ALA A 178 -6.11 -4.50 -9.90
C ALA A 178 -7.29 -4.18 -8.97
N SER A 179 -8.40 -3.69 -9.53
CA SER A 179 -9.61 -3.39 -8.75
C SER A 179 -10.30 -4.62 -8.15
N ARG A 180 -9.95 -5.82 -8.64
CA ARG A 180 -10.45 -7.11 -8.16
C ARG A 180 -9.63 -7.65 -6.98
N ILE A 181 -8.45 -7.10 -6.73
CA ILE A 181 -7.51 -7.60 -5.73
C ILE A 181 -7.59 -6.77 -4.45
N ILE A 182 -7.61 -7.45 -3.31
CA ILE A 182 -7.48 -6.85 -1.98
C ILE A 182 -5.99 -6.93 -1.59
N PRO A 183 -5.24 -5.82 -1.64
CA PRO A 183 -3.80 -5.86 -1.42
C PRO A 183 -3.46 -5.91 0.07
N VAL A 184 -2.45 -6.71 0.41
CA VAL A 184 -1.93 -6.80 1.79
C VAL A 184 -1.36 -5.47 2.24
N ASP A 185 -0.47 -4.88 1.43
CA ASP A 185 0.24 -3.64 1.77
C ASP A 185 -0.69 -2.45 1.95
N LEU A 186 -1.63 -2.21 1.05
CA LEU A 186 -2.60 -1.13 1.18
C LEU A 186 -3.35 -1.22 2.51
N ASN A 187 -3.86 -2.41 2.82
CA ASN A 187 -4.66 -2.60 4.02
C ASN A 187 -3.82 -2.52 5.31
N ALA A 188 -2.60 -3.01 5.28
CA ALA A 188 -1.66 -2.89 6.40
C ALA A 188 -1.20 -1.43 6.63
N ILE A 189 -0.86 -0.70 5.56
CA ILE A 189 -0.52 0.73 5.62
C ILE A 189 -1.70 1.53 6.19
N PHE A 190 -2.90 1.24 5.71
CA PHE A 190 -4.10 1.92 6.19
C PHE A 190 -4.37 1.63 7.67
N ALA A 191 -4.23 0.37 8.12
CA ALA A 191 -4.36 0.01 9.54
C ALA A 191 -3.35 0.77 10.42
N GLY A 192 -2.09 0.85 9.98
CA GLY A 192 -1.05 1.63 10.66
C GLY A 192 -1.37 3.13 10.68
N ALA A 193 -1.89 3.69 9.59
CA ALA A 193 -2.29 5.09 9.53
C ALA A 193 -3.44 5.42 10.49
N LEU A 194 -4.43 4.52 10.62
CA LEU A 194 -5.52 4.66 11.60
C LEU A 194 -5.00 4.68 13.04
N GLU A 195 -4.05 3.80 13.37
CA GLU A 195 -3.41 3.75 14.69
C GLU A 195 -2.66 5.05 14.98
N LEU A 196 -1.81 5.51 14.03
CA LEU A 196 -1.05 6.76 14.17
C LEU A 196 -1.95 7.98 14.40
N VAL A 197 -3.08 8.08 13.70
CA VAL A 197 -4.03 9.19 13.92
C VAL A 197 -4.69 9.08 15.29
N GLY A 198 -4.98 7.88 15.78
CA GLY A 198 -5.41 7.65 17.14
C GLY A 198 -4.38 8.18 18.17
N ASP A 199 -3.10 7.87 17.94
CA ASP A 199 -1.99 8.33 18.80
C ASP A 199 -1.83 9.87 18.73
N PHE A 200 -1.95 10.48 17.57
CA PHE A 200 -1.92 11.94 17.43
C PHE A 200 -3.02 12.59 18.24
N ARG A 201 -4.26 12.09 18.14
CA ARG A 201 -5.39 12.61 18.92
C ARG A 201 -5.22 12.42 20.42
N ASN A 202 -4.65 11.29 20.84
CA ASN A 202 -4.35 11.05 22.25
C ASN A 202 -3.28 12.03 22.78
N ARG A 203 -2.23 12.30 22.02
CA ARG A 203 -1.20 13.30 22.38
C ARG A 203 -1.79 14.71 22.49
N LEU A 204 -2.76 15.03 21.65
CA LEU A 204 -3.55 16.28 21.69
C LEU A 204 -4.66 16.26 22.76
N LYS A 205 -4.71 15.23 23.61
CA LYS A 205 -5.71 15.04 24.68
C LYS A 205 -7.17 14.90 24.21
N ASP A 206 -7.41 14.66 22.91
CA ASP A 206 -8.72 14.36 22.34
C ASP A 206 -8.99 12.84 22.42
N ARG A 207 -9.22 12.36 23.64
CA ARG A 207 -9.43 10.92 23.91
C ARG A 207 -10.61 10.32 23.14
N ARG A 208 -11.65 11.10 22.89
CA ARG A 208 -12.85 10.62 22.17
C ARG A 208 -12.51 10.29 20.72
N LYS A 209 -11.80 11.19 20.03
CA LYS A 209 -11.37 10.92 18.66
C LYS A 209 -10.29 9.85 18.59
N ALA A 210 -9.36 9.82 19.55
CA ALA A 210 -8.36 8.75 19.65
C ALA A 210 -9.03 7.38 19.71
N GLN A 211 -9.99 7.19 20.60
CA GLN A 211 -10.71 5.92 20.74
C GLN A 211 -11.45 5.50 19.46
N LYS A 212 -12.04 6.47 18.72
CA LYS A 212 -12.69 6.20 17.44
C LYS A 212 -11.69 5.59 16.44
N TRP A 213 -10.52 6.22 16.27
CA TRP A 213 -9.51 5.79 15.31
C TRP A 213 -8.86 4.46 15.71
N TRP A 214 -8.51 4.26 16.99
CA TRP A 214 -8.00 2.99 17.50
C TRP A 214 -9.01 1.84 17.34
N SER A 215 -10.30 2.10 17.57
CA SER A 215 -11.34 1.08 17.35
C SER A 215 -11.42 0.67 15.87
N LEU A 216 -11.26 1.62 14.96
CA LEU A 216 -11.24 1.34 13.53
C LEU A 216 -9.95 0.60 13.13
N ALA A 217 -8.79 0.98 13.69
CA ALA A 217 -7.53 0.27 13.50
C ALA A 217 -7.62 -1.20 13.95
N LYS A 218 -8.20 -1.43 15.13
CA LYS A 218 -8.43 -2.78 15.65
C LYS A 218 -9.33 -3.61 14.73
N TYR A 219 -10.42 -3.01 14.23
CA TYR A 219 -11.28 -3.67 13.25
C TYR A 219 -10.49 -4.05 12.00
N TRP A 220 -9.67 -3.12 11.48
CA TRP A 220 -8.88 -3.34 10.26
C TRP A 220 -7.83 -4.45 10.43
N ARG A 221 -7.11 -4.46 11.56
CA ARG A 221 -6.19 -5.56 11.92
C ARG A 221 -6.90 -6.90 11.93
N SER A 222 -8.08 -6.96 12.54
CA SER A 222 -8.92 -8.19 12.57
C SER A 222 -9.31 -8.62 11.16
N ALA A 223 -9.73 -7.68 10.29
CA ALA A 223 -10.10 -7.99 8.91
C ALA A 223 -8.90 -8.53 8.09
N ILE A 224 -7.71 -7.92 8.24
CA ILE A 224 -6.47 -8.39 7.63
C ILE A 224 -6.18 -9.84 8.04
N GLN A 225 -6.32 -10.17 9.33
CA GLN A 225 -6.06 -11.52 9.82
C GLN A 225 -7.05 -12.56 9.32
N HIS A 226 -8.32 -12.20 9.16
CA HIS A 226 -9.33 -13.16 8.72
C HIS A 226 -9.36 -13.34 7.19
N VAL A 227 -8.98 -12.34 6.42
CA VAL A 227 -9.10 -12.36 4.97
C VAL A 227 -7.77 -12.66 4.28
N LEU A 228 -6.66 -12.12 4.78
CA LEU A 228 -5.38 -12.13 4.08
C LEU A 228 -4.36 -13.11 4.67
N TRP A 229 -4.50 -13.51 5.94
CA TRP A 229 -3.56 -14.43 6.57
C TRP A 229 -3.80 -15.87 6.15
N ASP A 230 -2.75 -16.52 5.66
CA ASP A 230 -2.74 -17.96 5.37
C ASP A 230 -2.02 -18.71 6.51
N PRO A 231 -2.75 -19.51 7.31
CA PRO A 231 -2.13 -20.24 8.42
C PRO A 231 -1.27 -21.43 7.97
N SER A 232 -1.47 -21.96 6.75
CA SER A 232 -0.67 -23.09 6.24
C SER A 232 0.71 -22.62 5.85
N ASP A 233 0.81 -21.55 5.09
CA ASP A 233 2.08 -21.01 4.61
C ASP A 233 2.71 -20.04 5.63
N GLY A 234 1.92 -19.50 6.53
CA GLY A 234 2.40 -18.58 7.56
C GLY A 234 2.75 -17.18 7.05
N VAL A 235 1.96 -16.69 6.10
CA VAL A 235 2.17 -15.43 5.40
C VAL A 235 0.84 -14.76 5.06
N TRP A 236 0.86 -13.46 4.81
CA TRP A 236 -0.30 -12.74 4.25
C TRP A 236 -0.22 -12.71 2.74
N TYR A 237 -1.31 -13.14 2.08
CA TYR A 237 -1.48 -13.06 0.64
C TYR A 237 -2.50 -12.01 0.26
N ASP A 238 -2.32 -11.40 -0.91
CA ASP A 238 -3.39 -10.68 -1.56
C ASP A 238 -4.59 -11.60 -1.79
N TYR A 239 -5.79 -11.06 -1.81
CA TYR A 239 -7.00 -11.84 -1.93
C TYR A 239 -7.83 -11.39 -3.13
N ASP A 240 -8.22 -12.32 -3.98
CA ASP A 240 -9.16 -12.06 -5.07
C ASP A 240 -10.58 -12.19 -4.53
N TYR A 241 -11.27 -11.06 -4.34
CA TYR A 241 -12.59 -11.09 -3.74
C TYR A 241 -13.69 -11.58 -4.68
N MET A 242 -13.45 -11.58 -6.01
CA MET A 242 -14.39 -12.14 -6.99
C MET A 242 -14.28 -13.67 -7.07
N ALA A 243 -13.06 -14.21 -7.13
CA ALA A 243 -12.80 -15.64 -7.07
C ALA A 243 -12.91 -16.21 -5.64
N LYS A 244 -13.00 -15.34 -4.62
CA LYS A 244 -13.05 -15.70 -3.18
C LYS A 244 -11.88 -16.59 -2.76
N THR A 245 -10.65 -16.26 -3.20
CA THR A 245 -9.46 -17.05 -2.94
C THR A 245 -8.22 -16.20 -2.67
N ALA A 246 -7.30 -16.72 -1.84
CA ALA A 246 -5.99 -16.13 -1.63
C ALA A 246 -5.11 -16.32 -2.88
N ARG A 247 -4.37 -15.29 -3.25
CA ARG A 247 -3.41 -15.31 -4.36
C ARG A 247 -2.05 -15.78 -3.85
N ARG A 248 -1.83 -17.09 -3.82
CA ARG A 248 -0.67 -17.76 -3.23
C ARG A 248 0.59 -17.62 -4.10
N HIS A 249 1.04 -16.39 -4.32
CA HIS A 249 2.28 -16.06 -5.01
C HIS A 249 3.11 -15.15 -4.11
N PHE A 250 4.44 -15.28 -4.21
CA PHE A 250 5.34 -14.42 -3.47
C PHE A 250 5.34 -13.01 -4.04
N TYR A 251 5.03 -12.05 -3.17
CA TYR A 251 5.30 -10.62 -3.33
C TYR A 251 5.79 -10.06 -1.99
N PRO A 252 6.84 -9.22 -1.94
CA PRO A 252 7.39 -8.70 -0.68
C PRO A 252 6.40 -7.82 0.11
N SER A 253 5.28 -7.43 -0.49
CA SER A 253 4.13 -6.81 0.19
C SER A 253 3.61 -7.63 1.38
N CYS A 254 3.86 -8.95 1.38
CA CYS A 254 3.50 -9.87 2.48
C CYS A 254 4.13 -9.49 3.84
N ALA A 255 5.22 -8.71 3.86
CA ALA A 255 5.87 -8.25 5.08
C ALA A 255 5.26 -6.96 5.66
N THR A 256 4.42 -6.28 4.90
CA THR A 256 3.88 -4.97 5.31
C THR A 256 3.11 -5.01 6.63
N PRO A 257 2.34 -6.07 6.98
CA PRO A 257 1.68 -6.14 8.28
C PRO A 257 2.63 -6.13 9.48
N LEU A 258 3.85 -6.65 9.36
CA LEU A 258 4.88 -6.54 10.40
C LEU A 258 5.43 -5.11 10.47
N TRP A 259 5.73 -4.51 9.33
CA TRP A 259 6.27 -3.15 9.25
C TRP A 259 5.33 -2.09 9.83
N THR A 260 4.03 -2.21 9.56
CA THR A 260 3.01 -1.27 10.05
C THR A 260 2.42 -1.68 11.41
N LYS A 261 2.86 -2.79 11.98
CA LYS A 261 2.27 -3.39 13.18
C LYS A 261 0.76 -3.62 13.05
N ALA A 262 0.34 -4.10 11.88
CA ALA A 262 -1.05 -4.49 11.62
C ALA A 262 -1.44 -5.81 12.29
N VAL A 263 -0.75 -6.17 13.37
CA VAL A 263 -1.03 -7.27 14.31
C VAL A 263 -0.81 -6.77 15.72
N GLU A 264 -1.24 -7.53 16.72
CA GLU A 264 -1.01 -7.15 18.12
C GLU A 264 0.49 -7.27 18.45
N ASP A 265 1.05 -6.32 19.20
CA ASP A 265 2.49 -6.25 19.48
C ASP A 265 3.07 -7.55 20.07
N TYR A 266 2.33 -8.23 20.95
CA TYR A 266 2.77 -9.48 21.56
C TYR A 266 2.80 -10.68 20.59
N GLU A 267 2.15 -10.57 19.44
CA GLU A 267 2.15 -11.60 18.39
C GLU A 267 3.21 -11.36 17.30
N LEU A 268 3.79 -10.17 17.23
CA LEU A 268 4.79 -9.81 16.20
C LEU A 268 5.91 -10.85 16.05
N PRO A 269 6.57 -11.33 17.15
CA PRO A 269 7.63 -12.33 17.02
C PRO A 269 7.15 -13.64 16.37
N LYS A 270 5.96 -14.08 16.72
CA LYS A 270 5.34 -15.31 16.18
C LYS A 270 5.11 -15.21 14.67
N TYR A 271 4.57 -14.07 14.20
CA TYR A 271 4.33 -13.86 12.78
C TYR A 271 5.62 -13.65 12.00
N ALA A 272 6.61 -12.98 12.59
CA ALA A 272 7.92 -12.79 11.99
C ALA A 272 8.64 -14.13 11.79
N ALA A 273 8.69 -15.00 12.80
CA ALA A 273 9.27 -16.33 12.68
C ALA A 273 8.60 -17.17 11.58
N ARG A 274 7.30 -17.00 11.34
CA ARG A 274 6.60 -17.68 10.24
C ARG A 274 6.95 -17.08 8.88
N LEU A 275 7.00 -15.75 8.80
CA LEU A 275 7.42 -15.06 7.56
C LEU A 275 8.85 -15.43 7.18
N VAL A 276 9.79 -15.52 8.14
CA VAL A 276 11.17 -15.98 7.88
C VAL A 276 11.18 -17.35 7.23
N ARG A 277 10.43 -18.32 7.78
CA ARG A 277 10.33 -19.68 7.19
C ARG A 277 9.76 -19.64 5.77
N TYR A 278 8.73 -18.81 5.55
CA TYR A 278 8.17 -18.62 4.21
C TYR A 278 9.19 -18.05 3.24
N LEU A 279 9.93 -17.01 3.62
CA LEU A 279 10.96 -16.40 2.78
C LEU A 279 12.06 -17.41 2.42
N LEU A 280 12.50 -18.22 3.39
CA LEU A 280 13.50 -19.28 3.16
C LEU A 280 12.98 -20.37 2.21
N SER A 281 11.70 -20.76 2.33
CA SER A 281 11.13 -21.83 1.52
C SER A 281 10.66 -21.38 0.13
N SER A 282 10.40 -20.09 -0.06
CA SER A 282 9.91 -19.53 -1.33
C SER A 282 11.00 -19.33 -2.38
N GLY A 283 12.29 -19.40 -2.01
CA GLY A 283 13.42 -19.03 -2.87
C GLY A 283 13.58 -17.51 -3.05
N ALA A 284 12.83 -16.68 -2.35
CA ALA A 284 12.90 -15.22 -2.49
C ALA A 284 14.23 -14.63 -2.00
N LEU A 285 14.97 -15.36 -1.18
CA LEU A 285 16.29 -14.97 -0.65
C LEU A 285 17.47 -15.41 -1.52
N ASP A 286 17.24 -16.18 -2.58
CA ASP A 286 18.32 -16.78 -3.40
C ASP A 286 18.90 -15.81 -4.44
N PHE A 287 18.51 -14.53 -4.40
CA PHE A 287 18.88 -13.52 -5.38
C PHE A 287 19.96 -12.56 -4.83
N PRO A 288 21.14 -12.46 -5.49
CA PRO A 288 22.27 -11.66 -4.99
C PRO A 288 22.01 -10.14 -5.02
N GLY A 289 21.03 -9.68 -5.81
CA GLY A 289 20.64 -8.25 -5.94
C GLY A 289 19.62 -7.77 -4.93
N GLY A 290 19.22 -8.62 -3.97
CA GLY A 290 18.14 -8.36 -3.02
C GLY A 290 16.87 -9.13 -3.37
N ILE A 291 15.87 -9.03 -2.50
CA ILE A 291 14.61 -9.75 -2.68
C ILE A 291 13.84 -9.15 -3.88
N PRO A 292 13.53 -9.93 -4.93
CA PRO A 292 12.81 -9.41 -6.10
C PRO A 292 11.36 -9.07 -5.76
N SER A 293 10.74 -8.25 -6.60
CA SER A 293 9.33 -7.86 -6.43
C SER A 293 8.35 -9.02 -6.63
N SER A 294 8.77 -10.05 -7.35
CA SER A 294 8.17 -11.39 -7.41
C SER A 294 9.25 -12.38 -7.87
N ILE A 295 8.95 -13.68 -7.81
CA ILE A 295 9.83 -14.72 -8.41
C ILE A 295 9.38 -15.11 -9.84
N LEU A 296 8.39 -14.38 -10.39
CA LEU A 296 7.83 -14.63 -11.71
C LEU A 296 8.55 -13.79 -12.77
N HIS A 297 8.95 -14.41 -13.87
CA HIS A 297 9.62 -13.74 -14.98
C HIS A 297 8.59 -13.35 -16.05
N SER A 298 7.97 -12.19 -15.90
CA SER A 298 6.93 -11.69 -16.81
C SER A 298 7.44 -10.67 -17.85
N GLY A 299 8.54 -10.00 -17.53
CA GLY A 299 9.01 -8.82 -18.27
C GLY A 299 8.47 -7.50 -17.71
N GLU A 300 7.55 -7.55 -16.75
CA GLU A 300 7.00 -6.35 -16.12
C GLU A 300 7.98 -5.73 -15.12
N GLN A 301 7.86 -4.42 -14.92
CA GLN A 301 8.78 -3.61 -14.13
C GLN A 301 8.82 -4.01 -12.64
N TRP A 302 7.71 -4.51 -12.11
CA TRP A 302 7.57 -4.93 -10.72
C TRP A 302 7.52 -6.47 -10.55
N ASP A 303 8.24 -7.18 -11.42
CA ASP A 303 8.48 -8.62 -11.32
C ASP A 303 9.98 -8.92 -11.44
N TYR A 304 10.36 -10.19 -11.23
CA TYR A 304 11.74 -10.64 -11.42
C TYR A 304 12.24 -10.29 -12.82
N PRO A 305 13.49 -9.76 -12.98
CA PRO A 305 14.58 -9.72 -11.99
C PRO A 305 14.65 -8.44 -11.15
N ASN A 306 13.65 -7.59 -11.18
CA ASN A 306 13.71 -6.27 -10.55
C ASN A 306 13.44 -6.35 -9.04
N ALA A 307 14.26 -5.61 -8.28
CA ALA A 307 14.10 -5.41 -6.84
C ALA A 307 14.00 -3.90 -6.57
N TRP A 308 13.01 -3.49 -5.78
CA TRP A 308 12.72 -2.08 -5.54
C TRP A 308 13.03 -1.68 -4.10
N PRO A 309 13.75 -0.55 -3.88
CA PRO A 309 14.12 -0.11 -2.53
C PRO A 309 12.97 0.04 -1.54
N PRO A 310 11.78 0.53 -1.90
CA PRO A 310 10.63 0.58 -1.00
C PRO A 310 10.30 -0.77 -0.37
N MET A 311 10.31 -1.83 -1.17
CA MET A 311 9.98 -3.18 -0.69
C MET A 311 11.07 -3.74 0.21
N GLN A 312 12.36 -3.49 -0.11
CA GLN A 312 13.48 -3.83 0.77
C GLN A 312 13.33 -3.13 2.13
N SER A 313 13.02 -1.82 2.11
CA SER A 313 12.81 -1.02 3.33
C SER A 313 11.65 -1.55 4.20
N ILE A 314 10.55 -1.97 3.58
CA ILE A 314 9.39 -2.56 4.28
C ILE A 314 9.76 -3.90 4.90
N LEU A 315 10.40 -4.79 4.14
CA LEU A 315 10.86 -6.09 4.61
C LEU A 315 11.84 -5.97 5.77
N ILE A 316 12.92 -5.22 5.59
CA ILE A 316 13.95 -4.98 6.62
C ILE A 316 13.30 -4.38 7.87
N GLY A 317 12.51 -3.30 7.71
CA GLY A 317 11.87 -2.64 8.84
C GLY A 317 10.85 -3.51 9.58
N GLY A 318 10.12 -4.37 8.86
CA GLY A 318 9.18 -5.31 9.44
C GLY A 318 9.87 -6.44 10.24
N LEU A 319 10.94 -6.99 9.70
CA LEU A 319 11.72 -8.05 10.34
C LEU A 319 12.51 -7.52 11.55
N ASP A 320 13.20 -6.39 11.40
CA ASP A 320 14.00 -5.79 12.49
C ASP A 320 13.11 -5.35 13.68
N GLY A 321 11.97 -4.74 13.38
CA GLY A 321 11.01 -4.26 14.38
C GLY A 321 10.16 -5.35 15.05
N SER A 322 10.30 -6.61 14.65
CA SER A 322 9.39 -7.70 15.04
C SER A 322 9.58 -8.26 16.45
N GLY A 323 10.76 -8.10 17.03
CA GLY A 323 11.12 -8.71 18.32
C GLY A 323 11.62 -10.16 18.23
N ASP A 324 11.61 -10.79 17.06
CA ASP A 324 12.16 -12.12 16.82
C ASP A 324 13.64 -12.05 16.43
N ASP A 325 14.50 -12.88 17.03
CA ASP A 325 15.96 -12.78 16.84
C ASP A 325 16.41 -13.29 15.45
N GLU A 326 15.78 -14.33 14.91
CA GLU A 326 16.07 -14.86 13.58
C GLU A 326 15.66 -13.84 12.51
N ALA A 327 14.48 -13.22 12.66
CA ALA A 327 14.02 -12.17 11.78
C ALA A 327 14.95 -10.94 11.78
N LYS A 328 15.41 -10.50 12.97
CA LYS A 328 16.40 -9.42 13.10
C LYS A 328 17.74 -9.78 12.46
N GLN A 329 18.16 -11.03 12.55
CA GLN A 329 19.40 -11.48 11.90
C GLN A 329 19.26 -11.46 10.38
N LEU A 330 18.11 -11.87 9.84
CA LEU A 330 17.82 -11.81 8.41
C LEU A 330 17.73 -10.38 7.88
N ALA A 331 17.28 -9.43 8.70
CA ALA A 331 17.16 -8.00 8.32
C ALA A 331 18.50 -7.27 8.17
N LYS A 332 19.63 -7.86 8.64
CA LYS A 332 20.99 -7.29 8.56
C LYS A 332 21.66 -7.65 7.24
#